data_60fff3b27c896fdbfa729142faad86ee
#
_entry.id   60fff3b27c896fdbfa729142faad86ee
#
_cell.length_a   1.000
_cell.length_b   1.000
_cell.length_c   1.000
_cell.angle_alpha   90.00
_cell.angle_beta   90.00
_cell.angle_gamma   90.00
#
_symmetry.space_group_name_H-M   'P 1'
#
loop_
_entity.id
_entity.type
_entity.pdbx_description
1 polymer ?
#
loop_
_entity_poly.entity_id
_entity_poly.type
_entity_poly.pdbx_seq_one_letter_code
_entity_poly.pdbx_strand_id
1 'polypeptide(L)'
;HRSFDKGLTWQPIQTVLDMGEWGGLPQKFNGVSDACILVDKNTNDIYIAGLWMHGLLDKDGKWIEGLDESSTVWTHQWKGKGSQPGTGLKETCQFMIAKSTDDGKTWSKPINITEQVKDPSWYFLLQGPGRGITMSDGTLVFPTQFIDSTRVPNAGIMYSKDRGKTWKMHNMARTNTTEAQVVEIEPGVL
;
A
#
# COMPACT_ATOMS: atom_id res chain seq x y z
N HIS A 1 13.23 10.45 -5.03
CA HIS A 1 14.07 11.28 -5.92
C HIS A 1 13.35 11.62 -7.21
N ARG A 2 13.69 12.76 -7.82
CA ARG A 2 13.21 13.18 -9.16
C ARG A 2 14.39 13.46 -10.07
N SER A 3 14.24 13.15 -11.35
CA SER A 3 15.19 13.51 -12.42
C SER A 3 14.45 14.33 -13.46
N PHE A 4 15.09 15.37 -13.99
CA PHE A 4 14.58 16.21 -15.09
C PHE A 4 15.35 16.00 -16.39
N ASP A 5 16.33 15.10 -16.41
CA ASP A 5 17.26 14.83 -17.48
C ASP A 5 17.34 13.34 -17.82
N LYS A 6 16.22 12.64 -17.74
CA LYS A 6 16.08 11.21 -18.04
C LYS A 6 16.95 10.29 -17.17
N GLY A 7 17.18 10.67 -15.91
CA GLY A 7 17.92 9.86 -14.95
C GLY A 7 19.43 10.10 -14.92
N LEU A 8 19.94 11.09 -15.65
CA LEU A 8 21.37 11.45 -15.61
C LEU A 8 21.75 12.10 -14.27
N THR A 9 20.87 12.94 -13.73
CA THR A 9 21.01 13.51 -12.39
C THR A 9 19.73 13.36 -11.59
N TRP A 10 19.85 13.39 -10.27
CA TRP A 10 18.74 13.19 -9.36
C TRP A 10 18.69 14.28 -8.30
N GLN A 11 17.50 14.82 -8.08
CA GLN A 11 17.23 15.75 -6.99
C GLN A 11 17.43 15.04 -5.62
N PRO A 12 17.62 15.77 -4.52
CA PRO A 12 17.66 15.19 -3.18
C PRO A 12 16.44 14.32 -2.89
N ILE A 13 16.64 13.33 -2.02
CA ILE A 13 15.54 12.45 -1.57
C ILE A 13 14.45 13.27 -0.87
N GLN A 14 13.20 12.92 -1.17
CA GLN A 14 12.02 13.47 -0.51
C GLN A 14 11.23 12.33 0.09
N THR A 15 10.94 12.37 1.38
CA THR A 15 10.05 11.42 2.03
C THR A 15 8.61 11.80 1.68
N VAL A 16 7.88 10.86 1.09
CA VAL A 16 6.51 11.08 0.62
C VAL A 16 5.47 10.51 1.60
N LEU A 17 5.72 9.32 2.10
CA LEU A 17 4.87 8.65 3.08
C LEU A 17 5.60 8.59 4.41
N ASP A 18 5.56 9.68 5.17
CA ASP A 18 6.05 9.73 6.55
C ASP A 18 4.85 9.74 7.49
N MET A 19 4.71 8.68 8.26
CA MET A 19 3.62 8.55 9.22
C MET A 19 3.85 9.34 10.50
N GLY A 20 5.10 9.72 10.78
CA GLY A 20 5.44 10.40 12.03
C GLY A 20 5.06 9.56 13.26
N GLU A 21 4.57 10.21 14.30
CA GLU A 21 3.92 9.55 15.43
C GLU A 21 2.48 9.22 15.03
N TRP A 22 2.16 7.93 14.95
CA TRP A 22 0.85 7.49 14.50
C TRP A 22 0.44 6.16 15.15
N GLY A 23 -0.89 5.96 15.29
CA GLY A 23 -1.43 4.74 15.89
C GLY A 23 -1.07 4.58 17.38
N GLY A 24 -0.70 5.66 18.07
CA GLY A 24 -0.22 5.62 19.44
C GLY A 24 1.24 5.17 19.58
N LEU A 25 2.00 5.18 18.48
CA LEU A 25 3.37 4.72 18.42
C LEU A 25 4.33 5.82 17.97
N PRO A 26 5.57 5.86 18.54
CA PRO A 26 6.63 6.71 18.04
C PRO A 26 6.99 6.40 16.59
N GLN A 27 7.48 7.41 15.85
CA GLN A 27 7.87 7.30 14.44
C GLN A 27 8.74 6.08 14.12
N LYS A 28 9.67 5.72 15.01
CA LYS A 28 10.59 4.58 14.80
C LYS A 28 9.89 3.22 14.60
N PHE A 29 8.60 3.11 14.97
CA PHE A 29 7.80 1.91 14.77
C PHE A 29 6.81 2.03 13.60
N ASN A 30 6.78 3.19 12.94
CA ASN A 30 5.83 3.51 11.87
C ASN A 30 6.49 3.39 10.49
N GLY A 31 6.91 2.17 10.12
CA GLY A 31 7.51 1.90 8.82
C GLY A 31 6.47 1.89 7.69
N VAL A 32 6.87 2.36 6.51
CA VAL A 32 6.11 2.24 5.26
C VAL A 32 6.99 1.55 4.24
N SER A 33 6.46 0.51 3.58
CA SER A 33 7.19 -0.29 2.59
C SER A 33 6.40 -0.52 1.31
N ASP A 34 7.02 -1.22 0.35
CA ASP A 34 6.42 -1.72 -0.90
C ASP A 34 5.76 -0.62 -1.73
N ALA A 35 6.48 0.48 -1.97
CA ALA A 35 5.95 1.63 -2.68
C ALA A 35 5.49 1.29 -4.11
N CYS A 36 4.30 1.79 -4.48
CA CYS A 36 3.75 1.71 -5.82
C CYS A 36 3.36 3.11 -6.31
N ILE A 37 3.85 3.51 -7.46
CA ILE A 37 3.58 4.82 -8.05
C ILE A 37 2.52 4.71 -9.16
N LEU A 38 1.64 5.72 -9.25
CA LEU A 38 0.67 5.87 -10.33
C LEU A 38 0.61 7.33 -10.75
N VAL A 39 0.56 7.57 -12.05
CA VAL A 39 0.32 8.91 -12.62
C VAL A 39 -1.03 8.92 -13.32
N ASP A 40 -1.92 9.82 -12.90
CA ASP A 40 -3.17 10.10 -13.63
C ASP A 40 -2.83 10.86 -14.92
N LYS A 41 -2.94 10.18 -16.06
CA LYS A 41 -2.63 10.73 -17.38
C LYS A 41 -3.51 11.90 -17.78
N ASN A 42 -4.67 12.08 -17.14
CA ASN A 42 -5.62 13.15 -17.47
C ASN A 42 -5.34 14.44 -16.71
N THR A 43 -4.74 14.35 -15.52
CA THR A 43 -4.50 15.51 -14.64
C THR A 43 -3.03 15.74 -14.35
N ASN A 44 -2.16 14.76 -14.62
CA ASN A 44 -0.78 14.66 -14.20
C ASN A 44 -0.59 14.55 -12.66
N ASP A 45 -1.66 14.26 -11.93
CA ASP A 45 -1.55 13.98 -10.51
C ASP A 45 -0.75 12.69 -10.30
N ILE A 46 0.11 12.70 -9.29
CA ILE A 46 0.92 11.54 -8.93
C ILE A 46 0.41 10.97 -7.62
N TYR A 47 0.24 9.66 -7.58
CA TYR A 47 -0.11 8.92 -6.37
C TYR A 47 1.02 7.99 -6.00
N ILE A 48 1.34 7.92 -4.72
CA ILE A 48 2.23 6.88 -4.17
C ILE A 48 1.44 6.14 -3.12
N ALA A 49 1.28 4.84 -3.34
CA ALA A 49 0.74 3.91 -2.37
C ALA A 49 1.86 3.22 -1.61
N GLY A 50 1.63 2.92 -0.35
CA GLY A 50 2.57 2.20 0.50
C GLY A 50 1.84 1.47 1.60
N LEU A 51 2.48 0.44 2.11
CA LEU A 51 1.98 -0.36 3.21
C LEU A 51 2.58 0.13 4.51
N TRP A 52 1.77 0.68 5.41
CA TRP A 52 2.20 0.91 6.78
C TRP A 52 2.22 -0.39 7.56
N MET A 53 3.33 -0.65 8.18
CA MET A 53 3.52 -1.80 9.05
C MET A 53 4.01 -1.34 10.42
N HIS A 54 3.41 -1.92 11.45
CA HIS A 54 3.87 -1.77 12.81
C HIS A 54 4.85 -2.88 13.14
N GLY A 55 6.08 -2.53 13.52
CA GLY A 55 7.08 -3.47 14.01
C GLY A 55 7.42 -3.19 15.47
N LEU A 56 7.47 -4.22 16.28
CA LEU A 56 7.95 -4.11 17.66
C LEU A 56 9.41 -4.51 17.76
N LEU A 57 10.17 -3.64 18.43
CA LEU A 57 11.55 -3.91 18.82
C LEU A 57 11.58 -4.16 20.33
N ASP A 58 12.44 -5.07 20.77
CA ASP A 58 12.74 -5.24 22.18
C ASP A 58 13.64 -4.09 22.69
N LYS A 59 14.00 -4.15 23.97
CA LYS A 59 14.87 -3.14 24.61
C LYS A 59 16.26 -3.02 23.97
N ASP A 60 16.71 -4.05 23.27
CA ASP A 60 18.02 -4.11 22.63
C ASP A 60 17.93 -3.72 21.12
N GLY A 61 16.76 -3.29 20.65
CA GLY A 61 16.53 -2.86 19.27
C GLY A 61 16.39 -4.02 18.28
N LYS A 62 16.14 -5.24 18.74
CA LYS A 62 15.88 -6.40 17.91
C LYS A 62 14.39 -6.61 17.70
N TRP A 63 14.03 -7.16 16.55
CA TRP A 63 12.64 -7.55 16.27
C TRP A 63 12.18 -8.59 17.29
N ILE A 64 10.97 -8.39 17.81
CA ILE A 64 10.29 -9.41 18.60
C ILE A 64 9.79 -10.48 17.64
N GLU A 65 10.31 -11.69 17.80
CA GLU A 65 9.95 -12.85 16.98
C GLU A 65 9.14 -13.87 17.80
N GLY A 66 8.63 -14.89 17.12
CA GLY A 66 7.91 -16.00 17.77
C GLY A 66 6.53 -15.65 18.32
N LEU A 67 5.91 -14.60 17.79
CA LEU A 67 4.54 -14.23 18.16
C LEU A 67 3.55 -15.27 17.63
N ASP A 68 2.60 -15.63 18.46
CA ASP A 68 1.50 -16.55 18.16
C ASP A 68 0.15 -15.95 18.54
N GLU A 69 -0.90 -16.69 18.39
CA GLU A 69 -2.28 -16.23 18.67
C GLU A 69 -2.51 -15.84 20.14
N SER A 70 -1.71 -16.32 21.05
CA SER A 70 -1.76 -15.97 22.48
C SER A 70 -1.01 -14.67 22.80
N SER A 71 -0.20 -14.16 21.88
CA SER A 71 0.64 -12.97 22.10
C SER A 71 -0.21 -11.73 22.28
N THR A 72 0.16 -10.90 23.23
CA THR A 72 -0.47 -9.59 23.50
C THR A 72 0.17 -8.45 22.72
N VAL A 73 1.30 -8.71 22.08
CA VAL A 73 2.03 -7.76 21.22
C VAL A 73 1.93 -8.16 19.77
N TRP A 74 2.03 -7.19 18.86
CA TRP A 74 1.87 -7.37 17.41
C TRP A 74 3.04 -6.85 16.65
N THR A 75 3.38 -7.57 15.59
CA THR A 75 4.13 -7.03 14.47
C THR A 75 3.28 -7.27 13.24
N HIS A 76 3.01 -6.29 12.40
CA HIS A 76 2.30 -6.52 11.14
C HIS A 76 3.17 -7.21 10.09
N GLN A 77 4.23 -7.87 10.53
CA GLN A 77 5.11 -8.62 9.66
C GLN A 77 4.45 -9.92 9.19
N TRP A 78 4.99 -10.45 8.12
CA TRP A 78 4.50 -11.68 7.48
C TRP A 78 4.64 -12.94 8.33
N LYS A 79 5.50 -12.94 9.34
CA LYS A 79 5.79 -14.09 10.20
C LYS A 79 5.13 -13.96 11.57
N GLY A 80 4.87 -15.10 12.18
CA GLY A 80 4.27 -15.17 13.50
C GLY A 80 2.84 -14.65 13.51
N LYS A 81 2.50 -13.84 14.51
CA LYS A 81 1.23 -13.13 14.59
C LYS A 81 1.27 -11.87 13.74
N GLY A 82 1.29 -12.04 12.41
CA GLY A 82 1.21 -10.95 11.44
C GLY A 82 -0.18 -10.32 11.36
N SER A 83 -0.47 -9.66 10.24
CA SER A 83 -1.80 -9.10 9.98
C SER A 83 -2.91 -10.12 10.17
N GLN A 84 -4.01 -9.68 10.75
CA GLN A 84 -5.18 -10.49 11.10
C GLN A 84 -6.43 -9.91 10.43
N PRO A 85 -7.56 -10.64 10.42
CA PRO A 85 -8.86 -10.09 10.07
C PRO A 85 -9.20 -8.83 10.85
N GLY A 86 -9.97 -7.94 10.23
CA GLY A 86 -10.26 -6.59 10.72
C GLY A 86 -9.62 -5.51 9.87
N THR A 87 -9.87 -4.25 10.21
CA THR A 87 -9.33 -3.08 9.50
C THR A 87 -8.60 -2.11 10.43
N GLY A 88 -8.60 -2.39 11.73
CA GLY A 88 -8.00 -1.52 12.73
C GLY A 88 -6.46 -1.59 12.74
N LEU A 89 -5.86 -0.58 13.35
CA LEU A 89 -4.40 -0.41 13.41
C LEU A 89 -3.68 -1.55 14.14
N LYS A 90 -4.37 -2.20 15.08
CA LYS A 90 -3.80 -3.32 15.85
C LYS A 90 -4.00 -4.67 15.17
N GLU A 91 -4.96 -4.78 14.26
CA GLU A 91 -5.28 -6.03 13.60
C GLU A 91 -4.42 -6.23 12.35
N THR A 92 -4.24 -5.19 11.53
CA THR A 92 -3.67 -5.35 10.20
C THR A 92 -2.82 -4.16 9.80
N CYS A 93 -1.86 -4.41 8.89
CA CYS A 93 -1.18 -3.35 8.18
C CYS A 93 -2.19 -2.45 7.44
N GLN A 94 -1.80 -1.20 7.21
CA GLN A 94 -2.70 -0.19 6.66
C GLN A 94 -2.24 0.24 5.28
N PHE A 95 -3.19 0.36 4.37
CA PHE A 95 -2.96 0.81 3.00
C PHE A 95 -2.98 2.34 2.96
N MET A 96 -1.81 2.94 2.70
CA MET A 96 -1.63 4.38 2.72
C MET A 96 -1.41 4.93 1.32
N ILE A 97 -1.98 6.10 1.04
CA ILE A 97 -1.75 6.82 -0.22
C ILE A 97 -1.37 8.27 0.09
N ALA A 98 -0.39 8.80 -0.65
CA ALA A 98 -0.14 10.23 -0.76
C ALA A 98 -0.33 10.68 -2.22
N LYS A 99 -0.75 11.94 -2.40
CA LYS A 99 -1.02 12.55 -3.70
C LYS A 99 -0.22 13.82 -3.88
N SER A 100 0.32 14.02 -5.06
CA SER A 100 0.89 15.28 -5.54
C SER A 100 0.11 15.79 -6.75
N THR A 101 -0.10 17.10 -6.82
CA THR A 101 -0.75 17.81 -7.94
C THR A 101 0.19 18.82 -8.62
N ASP A 102 1.48 18.75 -8.31
CA ASP A 102 2.50 19.72 -8.73
C ASP A 102 3.82 19.03 -9.15
N ASP A 103 3.72 17.93 -9.88
CA ASP A 103 4.85 17.14 -10.35
C ASP A 103 5.76 16.60 -9.23
N GLY A 104 5.17 16.25 -8.09
CA GLY A 104 5.90 15.71 -6.95
C GLY A 104 6.74 16.72 -6.19
N LYS A 105 6.47 18.02 -6.33
CA LYS A 105 7.13 19.06 -5.53
C LYS A 105 6.62 19.05 -4.10
N THR A 106 5.30 18.95 -3.95
CA THR A 106 4.65 18.81 -2.65
C THR A 106 3.69 17.60 -2.64
N TRP A 107 3.41 17.10 -1.46
CA TRP A 107 2.60 15.91 -1.26
C TRP A 107 1.55 16.13 -0.19
N SER A 108 0.41 15.51 -0.34
CA SER A 108 -0.59 15.43 0.72
C SER A 108 -0.01 14.71 1.95
N LYS A 109 -0.62 14.89 3.09
CA LYS A 109 -0.44 13.95 4.21
C LYS A 109 -0.88 12.55 3.78
N PRO A 110 -0.31 11.49 4.36
CA PRO A 110 -0.77 10.12 4.13
C PRO A 110 -2.27 9.97 4.41
N ILE A 111 -2.98 9.33 3.50
CA ILE A 111 -4.41 9.04 3.58
C ILE A 111 -4.55 7.53 3.76
N ASN A 112 -5.18 7.12 4.85
CA ASN A 112 -5.48 5.71 5.09
C ASN A 112 -6.75 5.31 4.32
N ILE A 113 -6.63 4.35 3.42
CA ILE A 113 -7.77 3.85 2.64
C ILE A 113 -8.12 2.39 2.96
N THR A 114 -7.54 1.83 4.00
CA THR A 114 -7.71 0.40 4.37
C THR A 114 -9.17 0.01 4.45
N GLU A 115 -10.00 0.79 5.15
CA GLU A 115 -11.44 0.52 5.30
C GLU A 115 -12.23 0.60 3.99
N GLN A 116 -11.71 1.30 2.96
CA GLN A 116 -12.36 1.39 1.66
C GLN A 116 -12.12 0.14 0.81
N VAL A 117 -10.97 -0.52 1.00
CA VAL A 117 -10.48 -1.53 0.06
C VAL A 117 -10.29 -2.92 0.65
N LYS A 118 -10.07 -3.04 1.95
CA LYS A 118 -9.84 -4.34 2.60
C LYS A 118 -11.15 -4.96 3.07
N ASP A 119 -11.42 -6.19 2.64
CA ASP A 119 -12.48 -7.00 3.26
C ASP A 119 -12.07 -7.32 4.72
N PRO A 120 -12.95 -7.08 5.70
CA PRO A 120 -12.64 -7.35 7.11
C PRO A 120 -12.29 -8.81 7.41
N SER A 121 -12.72 -9.76 6.59
CA SER A 121 -12.40 -11.18 6.77
C SER A 121 -10.98 -11.55 6.29
N TRP A 122 -10.32 -10.68 5.53
CA TRP A 122 -8.96 -10.93 5.02
C TRP A 122 -7.92 -10.69 6.10
N TYR A 123 -6.83 -11.44 6.01
CA TYR A 123 -5.67 -11.29 6.89
C TYR A 123 -4.78 -10.12 6.48
N PHE A 124 -4.66 -9.88 5.18
CA PHE A 124 -3.66 -8.95 4.65
C PHE A 124 -4.12 -8.34 3.32
N LEU A 125 -3.77 -7.09 3.09
CA LEU A 125 -3.93 -6.42 1.80
C LEU A 125 -2.81 -5.41 1.64
N LEU A 126 -2.13 -5.44 0.50
CA LEU A 126 -1.18 -4.41 0.08
C LEU A 126 -1.24 -4.21 -1.43
N GLN A 127 -0.63 -3.13 -1.89
CA GLN A 127 -0.40 -2.90 -3.32
C GLN A 127 0.67 -3.85 -3.87
N GLY A 128 0.60 -4.16 -5.16
CA GLY A 128 1.73 -4.77 -5.86
C GLY A 128 2.87 -3.76 -5.98
N PRO A 129 4.12 -4.12 -5.64
CA PRO A 129 5.26 -3.20 -5.76
C PRO A 129 5.46 -2.77 -7.22
N GLY A 130 5.82 -1.49 -7.43
CA GLY A 130 6.14 -0.98 -8.75
C GLY A 130 5.25 0.15 -9.22
N ARG A 131 4.30 -0.10 -10.13
CA ARG A 131 3.45 0.96 -10.67
C ARG A 131 2.00 0.53 -10.86
N GLY A 132 1.10 1.49 -10.63
CA GLY A 132 -0.27 1.47 -11.14
C GLY A 132 -0.36 2.07 -12.55
N ILE A 133 -1.57 2.10 -13.09
CA ILE A 133 -1.87 2.64 -14.41
C ILE A 133 -3.09 3.56 -14.38
N THR A 134 -3.18 4.45 -15.38
CA THR A 134 -4.42 5.08 -15.81
C THR A 134 -4.92 4.34 -17.03
N MET A 135 -6.12 3.77 -16.94
CA MET A 135 -6.78 3.09 -18.07
C MET A 135 -7.22 4.09 -19.14
N SER A 136 -7.57 3.58 -20.31
CA SER A 136 -8.04 4.39 -21.45
C SER A 136 -9.31 5.20 -21.13
N ASP A 137 -10.17 4.71 -20.23
CA ASP A 137 -11.38 5.40 -19.77
C ASP A 137 -11.10 6.41 -18.61
N GLY A 138 -9.86 6.54 -18.19
CA GLY A 138 -9.46 7.40 -17.07
C GLY A 138 -9.52 6.74 -15.69
N THR A 139 -9.92 5.49 -15.59
CA THR A 139 -9.89 4.75 -14.33
C THR A 139 -8.45 4.59 -13.85
N LEU A 140 -8.21 4.94 -12.60
CA LEU A 140 -6.92 4.71 -11.92
C LEU A 140 -6.91 3.31 -11.33
N VAL A 141 -5.84 2.55 -11.55
CA VAL A 141 -5.74 1.17 -11.08
C VAL A 141 -4.38 0.93 -10.42
N PHE A 142 -4.41 0.38 -9.21
CA PHE A 142 -3.24 -0.22 -8.57
C PHE A 142 -3.35 -1.74 -8.59
N PRO A 143 -2.27 -2.46 -8.89
CA PRO A 143 -2.22 -3.89 -8.61
C PRO A 143 -2.22 -4.12 -7.10
N THR A 144 -2.81 -5.22 -6.66
CA THR A 144 -2.89 -5.57 -5.25
C THR A 144 -2.58 -7.04 -5.03
N GLN A 145 -2.16 -7.35 -3.81
CA GLN A 145 -2.09 -8.71 -3.32
C GLN A 145 -2.74 -8.77 -1.94
N PHE A 146 -3.42 -9.86 -1.65
CA PHE A 146 -4.11 -10.04 -0.39
C PHE A 146 -4.11 -11.49 0.06
N ILE A 147 -4.27 -11.70 1.35
CA ILE A 147 -4.51 -13.03 1.94
C ILE A 147 -5.94 -13.05 2.44
N ASP A 148 -6.75 -13.91 1.87
CA ASP A 148 -8.15 -14.08 2.22
C ASP A 148 -8.35 -14.92 3.50
N SER A 149 -9.61 -15.22 3.82
CA SER A 149 -9.98 -16.03 4.98
C SER A 149 -9.47 -17.47 4.93
N THR A 150 -9.08 -17.96 3.77
CA THR A 150 -8.48 -19.30 3.60
C THR A 150 -6.97 -19.32 3.82
N ARG A 151 -6.37 -18.16 4.07
CA ARG A 151 -4.92 -17.93 4.21
C ARG A 151 -4.12 -18.19 2.92
N VAL A 152 -4.79 -18.19 1.78
CA VAL A 152 -4.15 -18.29 0.47
C VAL A 152 -3.82 -16.90 -0.05
N PRO A 153 -2.58 -16.66 -0.56
CA PRO A 153 -2.25 -15.40 -1.20
C PRO A 153 -2.92 -15.28 -2.57
N ASN A 154 -3.43 -14.11 -2.87
CA ASN A 154 -4.18 -13.81 -4.08
C ASN A 154 -3.71 -12.48 -4.68
N ALA A 155 -3.76 -12.37 -6.00
CA ALA A 155 -3.58 -11.12 -6.73
C ALA A 155 -4.93 -10.56 -7.17
N GLY A 156 -5.03 -9.24 -7.18
CA GLY A 156 -6.19 -8.50 -7.64
C GLY A 156 -5.81 -7.09 -8.06
N ILE A 157 -6.81 -6.25 -8.18
CA ILE A 157 -6.65 -4.83 -8.41
C ILE A 157 -7.56 -4.03 -7.49
N MET A 158 -7.13 -2.82 -7.16
CA MET A 158 -8.03 -1.78 -6.69
C MET A 158 -8.09 -0.65 -7.70
N TYR A 159 -9.21 0.05 -7.74
CA TYR A 159 -9.44 1.10 -8.72
C TYR A 159 -10.17 2.31 -8.15
N SER A 160 -10.00 3.44 -8.80
CA SER A 160 -10.75 4.66 -8.57
C SER A 160 -11.29 5.22 -9.89
N LYS A 161 -12.58 5.58 -9.92
CA LYS A 161 -13.24 6.26 -11.06
C LYS A 161 -13.48 7.75 -10.82
N ASP A 162 -13.03 8.27 -9.69
CA ASP A 162 -13.27 9.64 -9.24
C ASP A 162 -11.97 10.40 -8.91
N ARG A 163 -10.90 10.06 -9.62
CA ARG A 163 -9.57 10.66 -9.49
C ARG A 163 -9.00 10.53 -8.08
N GLY A 164 -9.05 9.29 -7.55
CA GLY A 164 -8.45 8.94 -6.28
C GLY A 164 -9.18 9.47 -5.04
N LYS A 165 -10.42 9.98 -5.17
CA LYS A 165 -11.23 10.38 -4.01
C LYS A 165 -11.72 9.16 -3.23
N THR A 166 -12.17 8.14 -3.96
CA THR A 166 -12.54 6.85 -3.39
C THR A 166 -11.89 5.70 -4.14
N TRP A 167 -11.61 4.62 -3.42
CA TRP A 167 -10.98 3.42 -3.95
C TRP A 167 -11.84 2.19 -3.64
N LYS A 168 -11.84 1.23 -4.55
CA LYS A 168 -12.59 -0.01 -4.41
C LYS A 168 -11.72 -1.18 -4.85
N MET A 169 -11.81 -2.29 -4.13
CA MET A 169 -11.29 -3.57 -4.60
C MET A 169 -12.18 -4.12 -5.72
N HIS A 170 -11.53 -4.75 -6.68
CA HIS A 170 -12.18 -5.59 -7.69
C HIS A 170 -12.11 -7.06 -7.27
N ASN A 171 -12.73 -7.94 -8.05
CA ASN A 171 -12.63 -9.37 -7.85
C ASN A 171 -11.17 -9.85 -7.93
N MET A 172 -10.90 -10.97 -7.30
CA MET A 172 -9.63 -11.68 -7.40
C MET A 172 -9.31 -11.99 -8.86
N ALA A 173 -8.10 -11.67 -9.29
CA ALA A 173 -7.59 -12.00 -10.62
C ALA A 173 -6.98 -13.40 -10.65
N ARG A 174 -6.19 -13.74 -9.63
CA ARG A 174 -5.52 -15.05 -9.53
C ARG A 174 -5.29 -15.44 -8.09
N THR A 175 -5.52 -16.71 -7.80
CA THR A 175 -5.20 -17.33 -6.51
C THR A 175 -3.79 -17.93 -6.49
N ASN A 176 -3.27 -18.16 -5.28
CA ASN A 176 -1.95 -18.76 -5.03
C ASN A 176 -0.81 -18.02 -5.72
N THR A 177 -0.82 -16.68 -5.62
CA THR A 177 0.17 -15.79 -6.23
C THR A 177 0.34 -14.52 -5.41
N THR A 178 1.50 -13.86 -5.59
CA THR A 178 1.87 -12.60 -4.93
C THR A 178 2.50 -11.64 -5.93
N GLU A 179 2.78 -10.40 -5.52
CA GLU A 179 3.55 -9.39 -6.27
C GLU A 179 3.03 -9.14 -7.68
N ALA A 180 1.74 -8.78 -7.75
CA ALA A 180 1.05 -8.54 -9.00
C ALA A 180 1.48 -7.21 -9.66
N GLN A 181 1.45 -7.21 -10.99
CA GLN A 181 1.50 -6.02 -11.83
C GLN A 181 0.26 -5.97 -12.72
N VAL A 182 -0.05 -4.79 -13.25
CA VAL A 182 -1.22 -4.57 -14.10
C VAL A 182 -0.85 -3.82 -15.36
N VAL A 183 -1.46 -4.22 -16.48
CA VAL A 183 -1.37 -3.55 -17.76
C VAL A 183 -2.72 -3.62 -18.46
N GLU A 184 -3.12 -2.55 -19.12
CA GLU A 184 -4.27 -2.55 -20.03
C GLU A 184 -3.80 -2.97 -21.42
N ILE A 185 -4.26 -4.11 -21.91
CA ILE A 185 -3.89 -4.68 -23.22
C ILE A 185 -4.81 -4.20 -24.34
N GLU A 186 -6.08 -3.93 -24.03
CA GLU A 186 -7.09 -3.32 -24.88
C GLU A 186 -7.98 -2.44 -24.00
N PRO A 187 -8.72 -1.45 -24.57
CA PRO A 187 -9.60 -0.61 -23.78
C PRO A 187 -10.56 -1.40 -22.88
N GLY A 188 -10.39 -1.26 -21.56
CA GLY A 188 -11.18 -1.96 -20.55
C GLY A 188 -10.74 -3.39 -20.25
N VAL A 189 -9.65 -3.89 -20.84
CA VAL A 189 -9.13 -5.26 -20.62
C VAL A 189 -7.78 -5.20 -19.93
N LEU A 190 -7.69 -5.79 -18.74
CA LEU A 190 -6.48 -5.86 -17.90
C LEU A 190 -5.86 -7.24 -17.93
#